data_244f71491625e0a5d27f836da4c35876
#
_entry.id   244f71491625e0a5d27f836da4c35876
#
_cell.length_a   1.000
_cell.length_b   1.000
_cell.length_c   1.000
_cell.angle_alpha   90.00
_cell.angle_beta   90.00
_cell.angle_gamma   90.00
#
_symmetry.space_group_name_H-M   'P 1'
#
loop_
_entity.id
_entity.type
_entity.pdbx_description
1 polymer ?
#
loop_
_entity_poly.entity_id
_entity_poly.type
_entity_poly.pdbx_seq_one_letter_code
_entity_poly.pdbx_strand_id
1 'polypeptide(L)'
;LKQVDFKGIMISISNPADIICEHIRRQMQWDSHRCFCTGTSLESYRLLRVLSAATGYSRKSIQAFCMGEHGNSSFVVWSRIRIGSKSFAQLRSERPELAALSLDDLQLQVKRAGDIEVDGKGCTEFGIANAACMLIKAIFHDQKLICPCSTALNGEYGQKNVAAGVPCVIGKNGI
;
A
#
# COMPACT_ATOMS: atom_id res chain seq x y z
N LEU A 1 -20.46 6.62 -15.17
CA LEU A 1 -19.58 7.77 -14.98
C LEU A 1 -19.45 8.61 -16.25
N LYS A 2 -19.30 8.01 -17.44
CA LYS A 2 -19.27 8.75 -18.72
C LYS A 2 -20.55 9.56 -18.96
N GLN A 3 -21.71 8.98 -18.69
CA GLN A 3 -23.02 9.62 -18.91
C GLN A 3 -23.25 10.88 -18.06
N VAL A 4 -22.60 10.95 -16.89
CA VAL A 4 -22.75 12.08 -15.94
C VAL A 4 -21.53 13.00 -15.93
N ASP A 5 -20.59 12.82 -16.88
CA ASP A 5 -19.35 13.61 -17.00
C ASP A 5 -18.63 13.78 -15.66
N PHE A 6 -18.41 12.69 -14.93
CA PHE A 6 -17.83 12.72 -13.60
C PHE A 6 -16.44 13.36 -13.59
N LYS A 7 -16.25 14.39 -12.79
CA LYS A 7 -15.01 15.19 -12.69
C LYS A 7 -14.16 14.88 -11.44
N GLY A 8 -14.67 14.03 -10.56
CA GLY A 8 -13.98 13.69 -9.30
C GLY A 8 -12.81 12.72 -9.46
N ILE A 9 -12.28 12.31 -8.32
CA ILE A 9 -11.24 11.30 -8.20
C ILE A 9 -11.92 9.96 -7.88
N MET A 10 -11.50 8.90 -8.54
CA MET A 10 -11.98 7.55 -8.29
C MET A 10 -10.91 6.73 -7.57
N ILE A 11 -11.28 6.18 -6.41
CA ILE A 11 -10.47 5.23 -5.68
C ILE A 11 -11.18 3.87 -5.73
N SER A 12 -10.57 2.89 -6.38
CA SER A 12 -11.10 1.51 -6.39
C SER A 12 -10.61 0.74 -5.16
N ILE A 13 -11.50 -0.08 -4.62
CA ILE A 13 -11.20 -1.04 -3.54
C ILE A 13 -11.63 -2.46 -3.90
N SER A 14 -12.06 -2.67 -5.14
CA SER A 14 -12.58 -3.96 -5.63
C SER A 14 -11.45 -4.84 -6.16
N ASN A 15 -11.51 -6.15 -5.85
CA ASN A 15 -10.56 -7.14 -6.36
C ASN A 15 -11.04 -7.78 -7.67
N PRO A 16 -10.09 -8.11 -8.57
CA PRO A 16 -8.64 -7.86 -8.52
C PRO A 16 -8.30 -6.38 -8.70
N ALA A 17 -7.71 -5.76 -7.65
CA ALA A 17 -7.67 -4.31 -7.50
C ALA A 17 -6.94 -3.58 -8.62
N ASP A 18 -5.74 -4.02 -8.97
CA ASP A 18 -4.90 -3.39 -9.99
C ASP A 18 -5.55 -3.46 -11.37
N ILE A 19 -6.11 -4.62 -11.71
CA ILE A 19 -6.74 -4.89 -13.02
C ILE A 19 -8.02 -4.08 -13.18
N ILE A 20 -8.92 -4.10 -12.17
CA ILE A 20 -10.20 -3.38 -12.22
C ILE A 20 -9.95 -1.88 -12.32
N CYS A 21 -9.03 -1.35 -11.52
CA CYS A 21 -8.69 0.06 -11.55
C CYS A 21 -8.15 0.49 -12.92
N GLU A 22 -7.19 -0.24 -13.47
CA GLU A 22 -6.61 0.06 -14.78
C GLU A 22 -7.63 -0.10 -15.90
N HIS A 23 -8.51 -1.09 -15.84
CA HIS A 23 -9.60 -1.25 -16.80
C HIS A 23 -10.52 -0.03 -16.80
N ILE A 24 -10.96 0.43 -15.63
CA ILE A 24 -11.82 1.61 -15.51
C ILE A 24 -11.09 2.85 -16.05
N ARG A 25 -9.83 3.06 -15.66
CA ARG A 25 -9.03 4.18 -16.15
C ARG A 25 -8.96 4.24 -17.67
N ARG A 26 -8.68 3.10 -18.31
CA ARG A 26 -8.62 2.99 -19.79
C ARG A 26 -9.99 3.25 -20.44
N GLN A 27 -11.05 2.66 -19.91
CA GLN A 27 -12.41 2.86 -20.42
C GLN A 27 -12.87 4.31 -20.32
N MET A 28 -12.45 5.00 -19.27
CA MET A 28 -12.77 6.41 -19.04
C MET A 28 -11.82 7.38 -19.77
N GLN A 29 -10.69 6.88 -20.27
CA GLN A 29 -9.60 7.69 -20.82
C GLN A 29 -9.08 8.73 -19.83
N TRP A 30 -9.01 8.35 -18.56
CA TRP A 30 -8.54 9.22 -17.49
C TRP A 30 -7.04 9.11 -17.27
N ASP A 31 -6.46 10.21 -16.80
CA ASP A 31 -5.10 10.20 -16.29
C ASP A 31 -5.01 9.39 -15.00
N SER A 32 -3.84 8.83 -14.73
CA SER A 32 -3.58 7.98 -13.56
C SER A 32 -3.81 8.70 -12.24
N HIS A 33 -3.58 10.03 -12.18
CA HIS A 33 -3.79 10.81 -10.97
C HIS A 33 -5.26 10.84 -10.50
N ARG A 34 -6.23 10.64 -11.39
CA ARG A 34 -7.67 10.66 -11.09
C ARG A 34 -8.29 9.29 -10.87
N CYS A 35 -7.58 8.22 -11.21
CA CYS A 35 -8.09 6.86 -11.11
C CYS A 35 -6.99 5.93 -10.61
N PHE A 36 -7.08 5.54 -9.37
CA PHE A 36 -6.13 4.66 -8.71
C PHE A 36 -6.84 3.76 -7.70
N CYS A 37 -6.17 2.78 -7.15
CA CYS A 37 -6.74 1.94 -6.10
C CYS A 37 -5.87 1.92 -4.85
N THR A 38 -6.43 1.41 -3.75
CA THR A 38 -5.70 1.26 -2.48
C THR A 38 -4.41 0.46 -2.64
N GLY A 39 -4.36 -0.48 -3.60
CA GLY A 39 -3.16 -1.24 -3.91
C GLY A 39 -2.52 -1.83 -2.67
N THR A 40 -1.22 -1.68 -2.55
CA THR A 40 -0.43 -2.20 -1.43
C THR A 40 -0.45 -1.34 -0.16
N SER A 41 -1.36 -0.35 -0.06
CA SER A 41 -1.53 0.41 1.19
C SER A 41 -1.96 -0.49 2.35
N LEU A 42 -2.88 -1.42 2.11
CA LEU A 42 -3.34 -2.35 3.14
C LEU A 42 -2.23 -3.30 3.59
N GLU A 43 -1.46 -3.88 2.66
CA GLU A 43 -0.27 -4.68 2.97
C GLU A 43 0.75 -3.88 3.78
N SER A 44 0.92 -2.60 3.46
CA SER A 44 1.83 -1.72 4.20
C SER A 44 1.36 -1.51 5.65
N TYR A 45 0.06 -1.36 5.91
CA TYR A 45 -0.45 -1.32 7.28
C TYR A 45 -0.29 -2.64 8.03
N ARG A 46 -0.49 -3.77 7.34
CA ARG A 46 -0.20 -5.10 7.88
C ARG A 46 1.29 -5.25 8.22
N LEU A 47 2.18 -4.77 7.36
CA LEU A 47 3.62 -4.72 7.61
C LEU A 47 3.97 -3.91 8.86
N LEU A 48 3.39 -2.72 9.04
CA LEU A 48 3.60 -1.92 10.25
C LEU A 48 3.19 -2.68 11.51
N ARG A 49 2.11 -3.47 11.46
CA ARG A 49 1.68 -4.32 12.58
C ARG A 49 2.68 -5.43 12.86
N VAL A 50 3.12 -6.13 11.82
CA VAL A 50 4.09 -7.24 11.92
C VAL A 50 5.41 -6.73 12.47
N LEU A 51 5.95 -5.63 11.94
CA LEU A 51 7.19 -5.03 12.42
C LEU A 51 7.07 -4.52 13.85
N SER A 52 5.95 -3.90 14.21
CA SER A 52 5.70 -3.44 15.59
C SER A 52 5.73 -4.60 16.58
N ALA A 53 5.10 -5.73 16.25
CA ALA A 53 5.10 -6.92 17.07
C ALA A 53 6.51 -7.54 17.20
N ALA A 54 7.25 -7.60 16.09
CA ALA A 54 8.58 -8.21 16.05
C ALA A 54 9.67 -7.35 16.71
N THR A 55 9.52 -6.02 16.70
CA THR A 55 10.57 -5.10 17.15
C THR A 55 10.27 -4.40 18.48
N GLY A 56 9.01 -4.46 18.94
CA GLY A 56 8.54 -3.73 20.14
C GLY A 56 8.34 -2.22 19.93
N TYR A 57 8.61 -1.68 18.72
CA TYR A 57 8.40 -0.25 18.45
C TYR A 57 6.95 0.05 18.06
N SER A 58 6.48 1.24 18.41
CA SER A 58 5.17 1.73 17.96
C SER A 58 5.09 1.81 16.43
N ARG A 59 3.95 1.40 15.87
CA ARG A 59 3.66 1.56 14.42
C ARG A 59 3.84 2.99 13.93
N LYS A 60 3.60 3.99 14.79
CA LYS A 60 3.78 5.42 14.45
C LYS A 60 5.24 5.82 14.24
N SER A 61 6.19 5.05 14.76
CA SER A 61 7.62 5.29 14.63
C SER A 61 8.25 4.48 13.50
N ILE A 62 7.47 3.65 12.80
CA ILE A 62 7.93 2.77 11.73
C ILE A 62 7.49 3.36 10.38
N GLN A 63 8.44 3.54 9.47
CA GLN A 63 8.21 3.88 8.07
C GLN A 63 8.55 2.65 7.23
N ALA A 64 7.56 2.06 6.60
CA ALA A 64 7.72 0.85 5.80
C ALA A 64 6.62 0.75 4.74
N PHE A 65 6.97 0.21 3.57
CA PHE A 65 6.05 0.03 2.45
C PHE A 65 6.15 -1.37 1.86
N CYS A 66 4.99 -1.88 1.44
CA CYS A 66 4.90 -2.95 0.45
C CYS A 66 4.67 -2.35 -0.93
N MET A 67 5.19 -2.99 -1.97
CA MET A 67 5.03 -2.59 -3.37
C MET A 67 4.64 -3.79 -4.23
N GLY A 68 4.30 -3.52 -5.49
CA GLY A 68 3.94 -4.54 -6.47
C GLY A 68 2.44 -4.75 -6.59
N GLU A 69 2.03 -5.94 -6.94
CA GLU A 69 0.61 -6.31 -7.06
C GLU A 69 -0.09 -6.27 -5.69
N HIS A 70 -1.35 -5.87 -5.68
CA HIS A 70 -2.23 -6.15 -4.53
C HIS A 70 -2.62 -7.63 -4.55
N GLY A 71 -1.74 -8.50 -4.05
CA GLY A 71 -1.88 -9.94 -4.11
C GLY A 71 -0.60 -10.69 -3.71
N ASN A 72 -0.47 -11.92 -4.20
CA ASN A 72 0.60 -12.83 -3.79
C ASN A 72 2.01 -12.40 -4.21
N SER A 73 2.15 -11.58 -5.26
CA SER A 73 3.45 -11.06 -5.71
C SER A 73 3.86 -9.75 -5.05
N SER A 74 3.08 -9.22 -4.10
CA SER A 74 3.50 -8.08 -3.30
C SER A 74 4.78 -8.39 -2.52
N PHE A 75 5.61 -7.37 -2.33
CA PHE A 75 6.88 -7.53 -1.63
C PHE A 75 7.16 -6.35 -0.68
N VAL A 76 7.91 -6.64 0.38
CA VAL A 76 8.36 -5.65 1.36
C VAL A 76 9.63 -4.97 0.86
N VAL A 77 9.67 -3.64 0.90
CA VAL A 77 10.86 -2.87 0.49
C VAL A 77 11.81 -2.73 1.69
N TRP A 78 12.50 -3.82 2.05
CA TRP A 78 13.35 -3.92 3.24
C TRP A 78 14.41 -2.83 3.34
N SER A 79 15.01 -2.44 2.22
CA SER A 79 16.05 -1.41 2.15
C SER A 79 15.56 -0.01 2.52
N ARG A 80 14.25 0.22 2.52
CA ARG A 80 13.64 1.53 2.79
C ARG A 80 12.96 1.60 4.15
N ILE A 81 12.97 0.53 4.94
CA ILE A 81 12.38 0.53 6.28
C ILE A 81 13.24 1.37 7.22
N ARG A 82 12.57 2.26 7.94
CA ARG A 82 13.17 3.09 8.99
C ARG A 82 12.34 2.98 10.27
N ILE A 83 13.03 3.00 11.41
CA ILE A 83 12.41 3.07 12.73
C ILE A 83 13.06 4.24 13.47
N GLY A 84 12.28 5.29 13.70
CA GLY A 84 12.84 6.57 14.11
C GLY A 84 13.83 7.11 13.07
N SER A 85 15.04 7.45 13.49
CA SER A 85 16.10 7.97 12.61
C SER A 85 16.95 6.89 11.95
N LYS A 86 16.89 5.62 12.41
CA LYS A 86 17.76 4.54 11.94
C LYS A 86 17.09 3.72 10.83
N SER A 87 17.89 3.22 9.88
CA SER A 87 17.42 2.19 8.97
C SER A 87 17.24 0.85 9.68
N PHE A 88 16.36 0.00 9.19
CA PHE A 88 16.16 -1.32 9.76
C PHE A 88 17.43 -2.18 9.69
N ALA A 89 18.22 -2.02 8.62
CA ALA A 89 19.50 -2.67 8.48
C ALA A 89 20.50 -2.26 9.58
N GLN A 90 20.58 -0.97 9.91
CA GLN A 90 21.39 -0.48 11.03
C GLN A 90 20.93 -1.07 12.37
N LEU A 91 19.62 -1.05 12.62
CA LEU A 91 19.08 -1.64 13.86
C LEU A 91 19.40 -3.12 13.97
N ARG A 92 19.32 -3.87 12.88
CA ARG A 92 19.69 -5.29 12.84
C ARG A 92 21.19 -5.52 13.11
N SER A 93 22.07 -4.63 12.67
CA SER A 93 23.50 -4.73 12.95
C SER A 93 23.86 -4.40 14.40
N GLU A 94 23.05 -3.58 15.08
CA GLU A 94 23.27 -3.16 16.46
C GLU A 94 22.62 -4.07 17.50
N ARG A 95 21.59 -4.84 17.10
CA ARG A 95 20.73 -5.62 18.00
C ARG A 95 20.63 -7.07 17.56
N PRO A 96 21.26 -8.01 18.30
CA PRO A 96 21.23 -9.44 17.94
C PRO A 96 19.83 -10.03 17.81
N GLU A 97 18.88 -9.59 18.66
CA GLU A 97 17.49 -10.03 18.61
C GLU A 97 16.77 -9.61 17.30
N LEU A 98 17.12 -8.46 16.74
CA LEU A 98 16.59 -8.02 15.43
C LEU A 98 17.36 -8.68 14.27
N ALA A 99 18.64 -8.95 14.44
CA ALA A 99 19.44 -9.70 13.45
C ALA A 99 18.90 -11.12 13.23
N ALA A 100 18.41 -11.76 14.28
CA ALA A 100 17.84 -13.10 14.25
C ALA A 100 16.47 -13.19 13.55
N LEU A 101 15.78 -12.06 13.30
CA LEU A 101 14.49 -12.08 12.62
C LEU A 101 14.62 -12.54 11.17
N SER A 102 13.83 -13.53 10.78
CA SER A 102 13.69 -13.96 9.38
C SER A 102 12.85 -12.95 8.60
N LEU A 103 13.44 -12.32 7.59
CA LEU A 103 12.72 -11.36 6.73
C LEU A 103 11.63 -12.06 5.90
N ASP A 104 11.88 -13.28 5.46
CA ASP A 104 10.93 -14.09 4.71
C ASP A 104 9.72 -14.46 5.55
N ASP A 105 9.91 -14.82 6.82
CA ASP A 105 8.81 -15.12 7.74
C ASP A 105 7.96 -13.86 8.03
N LEU A 106 8.60 -12.70 8.21
CA LEU A 106 7.90 -11.43 8.38
C LEU A 106 7.07 -11.08 7.13
N GLN A 107 7.64 -11.25 5.94
CA GLN A 107 6.91 -11.03 4.69
C GLN A 107 5.75 -12.02 4.53
N LEU A 108 5.95 -13.27 4.88
CA LEU A 108 4.90 -14.29 4.86
C LEU A 108 3.74 -13.95 5.81
N GLN A 109 4.04 -13.45 7.02
CA GLN A 109 3.01 -12.97 7.95
C GLN A 109 2.18 -11.81 7.37
N VAL A 110 2.81 -10.89 6.64
CA VAL A 110 2.09 -9.80 5.94
C VAL A 110 1.13 -10.37 4.90
N LYS A 111 1.58 -11.30 4.06
CA LYS A 111 0.76 -11.93 3.02
C LYS A 111 -0.42 -12.70 3.61
N ARG A 112 -0.19 -13.51 4.62
CA ARG A 112 -1.22 -14.34 5.26
C ARG A 112 -2.21 -13.56 6.12
N ALA A 113 -1.95 -12.29 6.43
CA ALA A 113 -2.83 -11.53 7.31
C ALA A 113 -4.26 -11.40 6.78
N GLY A 114 -4.44 -11.35 5.45
CA GLY A 114 -5.76 -11.34 4.83
C GLY A 114 -6.48 -12.68 4.95
N ASP A 115 -5.78 -13.77 4.72
CA ASP A 115 -6.34 -15.14 4.81
C ASP A 115 -6.81 -15.42 6.24
N ILE A 116 -5.99 -15.06 7.25
CA ILE A 116 -6.36 -15.19 8.67
C ILE A 116 -7.63 -14.40 9.01
N GLU A 117 -7.80 -13.19 8.44
CA GLU A 117 -9.03 -12.41 8.63
C GLU A 117 -10.25 -13.10 8.00
N VAL A 118 -10.09 -13.65 6.79
CA VAL A 118 -11.17 -14.36 6.08
C VAL A 118 -11.53 -15.67 6.80
N ASP A 119 -10.53 -16.44 7.21
CA ASP A 119 -10.74 -17.70 7.95
C ASP A 119 -11.45 -17.45 9.30
N GLY A 120 -11.14 -16.33 9.95
CA GLY A 120 -11.70 -16.00 11.26
C GLY A 120 -13.11 -15.41 11.23
N LYS A 121 -13.46 -14.59 10.23
CA LYS A 121 -14.74 -13.87 10.18
C LYS A 121 -15.42 -13.83 8.81
N GLY A 122 -14.91 -14.56 7.83
CA GLY A 122 -15.51 -14.72 6.49
C GLY A 122 -15.21 -13.62 5.49
N CYS A 123 -14.64 -12.48 5.91
CA CYS A 123 -14.33 -11.35 5.02
C CYS A 123 -13.28 -10.39 5.61
N THR A 124 -12.75 -9.51 4.75
CA THR A 124 -11.93 -8.35 5.15
C THR A 124 -12.77 -7.08 4.97
N GLU A 125 -12.87 -6.24 5.98
CA GLU A 125 -13.72 -5.03 5.96
C GLU A 125 -13.01 -3.82 6.56
N PHE A 126 -12.68 -3.89 7.86
CA PHE A 126 -12.20 -2.72 8.61
C PHE A 126 -10.83 -2.22 8.16
N GLY A 127 -9.94 -3.12 7.76
CA GLY A 127 -8.60 -2.76 7.26
C GLY A 127 -8.69 -1.95 5.98
N ILE A 128 -9.47 -2.43 5.00
CA ILE A 128 -9.64 -1.74 3.72
C ILE A 128 -10.44 -0.45 3.87
N ALA A 129 -11.47 -0.42 4.73
CA ALA A 129 -12.22 0.80 5.02
C ALA A 129 -11.31 1.89 5.61
N ASN A 130 -10.43 1.53 6.56
CA ASN A 130 -9.45 2.46 7.13
C ASN A 130 -8.46 2.96 6.09
N ALA A 131 -7.95 2.08 5.23
CA ALA A 131 -7.04 2.48 4.13
C ALA A 131 -7.72 3.47 3.19
N ALA A 132 -8.95 3.19 2.74
CA ALA A 132 -9.71 4.09 1.89
C ALA A 132 -9.99 5.44 2.58
N CYS A 133 -10.39 5.44 3.85
CA CYS A 133 -10.61 6.67 4.61
C CYS A 133 -9.36 7.54 4.73
N MET A 134 -8.17 6.93 4.88
CA MET A 134 -6.92 7.69 4.93
C MET A 134 -6.61 8.37 3.60
N LEU A 135 -6.81 7.68 2.47
CA LEU A 135 -6.64 8.26 1.14
C LEU A 135 -7.63 9.40 0.89
N ILE A 136 -8.90 9.19 1.25
CA ILE A 136 -9.95 10.22 1.14
C ILE A 136 -9.58 11.45 1.97
N LYS A 137 -9.16 11.29 3.21
CA LYS A 137 -8.69 12.39 4.06
C LYS A 137 -7.50 13.12 3.46
N ALA A 138 -6.53 12.38 2.91
CA ALA A 138 -5.36 12.98 2.28
C ALA A 138 -5.73 13.86 1.08
N ILE A 139 -6.75 13.47 0.30
CA ILE A 139 -7.28 14.25 -0.81
C ILE A 139 -8.01 15.50 -0.30
N PHE A 140 -8.99 15.33 0.59
CA PHE A 140 -9.83 16.45 1.07
C PHE A 140 -9.04 17.52 1.83
N HIS A 141 -7.98 17.12 2.54
CA HIS A 141 -7.13 18.04 3.30
C HIS A 141 -5.82 18.41 2.59
N ASP A 142 -5.65 18.01 1.33
CA ASP A 142 -4.42 18.23 0.55
C ASP A 142 -3.13 17.85 1.30
N GLN A 143 -3.13 16.71 2.00
CA GLN A 143 -2.09 16.38 2.97
C GLN A 143 -0.72 16.11 2.37
N LYS A 144 -0.61 15.86 1.06
CA LYS A 144 0.63 15.40 0.41
C LYS A 144 1.19 14.13 1.05
N LEU A 145 0.27 13.25 1.47
CA LEU A 145 0.59 11.99 2.12
C LEU A 145 1.34 11.08 1.15
N ILE A 146 2.48 10.53 1.57
CA ILE A 146 3.15 9.46 0.83
C ILE A 146 2.57 8.13 1.28
N CYS A 147 1.87 7.46 0.37
CA CYS A 147 1.24 6.17 0.62
C CYS A 147 1.31 5.29 -0.63
N PRO A 148 1.57 3.98 -0.50
CA PRO A 148 1.53 3.08 -1.65
C PRO A 148 0.10 2.94 -2.16
N CYS A 149 -0.10 3.29 -3.43
CA CYS A 149 -1.35 3.10 -4.15
C CYS A 149 -1.06 2.41 -5.47
N SER A 150 -1.99 1.61 -5.97
CA SER A 150 -1.82 1.06 -7.31
C SER A 150 -2.29 2.06 -8.35
N THR A 151 -1.39 2.33 -9.27
CA THR A 151 -1.59 3.26 -10.39
C THR A 151 -0.90 2.74 -11.64
N ALA A 152 -1.32 3.24 -12.81
CA ALA A 152 -0.67 2.93 -14.07
C ALA A 152 0.73 3.56 -14.13
N LEU A 153 1.74 2.71 -14.32
CA LEU A 153 3.13 3.13 -14.49
C LEU A 153 3.41 3.51 -15.95
N ASN A 154 4.16 4.59 -16.13
CA ASN A 154 4.55 5.12 -17.44
C ASN A 154 6.06 5.36 -17.55
N GLY A 155 6.86 4.51 -16.98
CA GLY A 155 8.33 4.58 -16.97
C GLY A 155 8.93 4.45 -15.58
N GLU A 156 8.13 4.66 -14.54
CA GLU A 156 8.55 4.48 -13.15
C GLU A 156 9.01 3.04 -12.95
N TYR A 157 10.13 2.86 -12.24
CA TYR A 157 10.79 1.56 -12.02
C TYR A 157 11.11 0.79 -13.31
N GLY A 158 11.23 1.49 -14.46
CA GLY A 158 11.44 0.88 -15.77
C GLY A 158 10.22 0.14 -16.33
N GLN A 159 9.03 0.29 -15.72
CA GLN A 159 7.80 -0.39 -16.11
C GLN A 159 6.86 0.53 -16.89
N LYS A 160 6.15 -0.03 -17.87
CA LYS A 160 5.12 0.69 -18.65
C LYS A 160 3.91 -0.20 -18.87
N ASN A 161 2.74 0.45 -18.99
CA ASN A 161 1.47 -0.23 -19.29
C ASN A 161 1.05 -1.30 -18.27
N VAL A 162 1.51 -1.18 -17.05
CA VAL A 162 1.15 -2.03 -15.93
C VAL A 162 0.67 -1.16 -14.77
N ALA A 163 -0.34 -1.62 -14.03
CA ALA A 163 -0.73 -1.02 -12.76
C ALA A 163 -0.10 -1.80 -11.61
N ALA A 164 0.49 -1.10 -10.66
CA ALA A 164 1.11 -1.69 -9.49
C ALA A 164 1.12 -0.72 -8.31
N GLY A 165 1.16 -1.27 -7.09
CA GLY A 165 1.32 -0.51 -5.87
C GLY A 165 2.71 0.09 -5.76
N VAL A 166 2.78 1.41 -5.76
CA VAL A 166 4.02 2.20 -5.60
C VAL A 166 3.76 3.38 -4.68
N PRO A 167 4.79 3.91 -3.98
CA PRO A 167 4.62 5.12 -3.18
C PRO A 167 4.18 6.31 -4.05
N CYS A 168 3.02 6.86 -3.75
CA CYS A 168 2.43 8.02 -4.42
C CYS A 168 2.31 9.19 -3.45
N VAL A 169 2.41 10.42 -3.95
CA VAL A 169 2.11 11.63 -3.18
C VAL A 169 0.64 11.99 -3.38
N ILE A 170 -0.17 11.87 -2.33
CA ILE A 170 -1.61 12.00 -2.39
C ILE A 170 -2.05 13.36 -1.87
N GLY A 171 -2.74 14.11 -2.69
CA GLY A 171 -3.28 15.44 -2.36
C GLY A 171 -4.60 15.72 -3.06
N LYS A 172 -5.06 16.97 -3.03
CA LYS A 172 -6.37 17.38 -3.54
C LYS A 172 -6.65 17.05 -5.01
N ASN A 173 -5.62 16.83 -5.81
CA ASN A 173 -5.74 16.49 -7.22
C ASN A 173 -5.62 14.98 -7.49
N GLY A 174 -5.55 14.13 -6.45
CA GLY A 174 -5.30 12.69 -6.53
C GLY A 174 -3.86 12.35 -6.22
N ILE A 175 -3.23 11.53 -7.09
CA ILE A 175 -1.84 11.07 -6.91
C ILE A 175 -0.91 11.70 -7.92
#